data_ac9ac36bc40aa7acf3fc05e4530f15d2
#
_entry.id   ac9ac36bc40aa7acf3fc05e4530f15d2
#
_cell.length_a   1.000
_cell.length_b   1.000
_cell.length_c   1.000
_cell.angle_alpha   90.00
_cell.angle_beta   90.00
_cell.angle_gamma   90.00
#
_symmetry.space_group_name_H-M   'P 1'
#
loop_
_entity.id
_entity.type
_entity.pdbx_description
1 polymer ?
#
loop_
_entity_poly.entity_id
_entity_poly.type
_entity_poly.pdbx_seq_one_letter_code
_entity_poly.pdbx_strand_id
1 'polypeptide(L)'
;MKQSLEEKQSLAMEGLAAGKNCGQLVLLAYQEELNLPEELLLSLSAGIIEDLGTLEGSCGALIGANLVLAMKNRGNPMVQVEAAHLFQDFVERCGASICKDLRGIGKEKPLCSCEDCIKEAIALLY
;
A
#
# COMPACT_ATOMS: atom_id res chain seq x y z
N MET A 1 9.85 14.03 -14.29
CA MET A 1 9.82 14.84 -13.05
C MET A 1 9.09 14.08 -11.95
N LYS A 2 9.64 14.07 -10.76
CA LYS A 2 9.04 13.33 -9.65
C LYS A 2 7.76 14.01 -9.18
N GLN A 3 6.70 13.25 -9.01
CA GLN A 3 5.44 13.75 -8.49
C GLN A 3 5.57 14.07 -7.00
N SER A 4 4.81 15.07 -6.55
CA SER A 4 4.73 15.40 -5.13
C SER A 4 3.92 14.32 -4.39
N LEU A 5 4.03 14.30 -3.08
CA LEU A 5 3.24 13.38 -2.25
C LEU A 5 1.75 13.58 -2.49
N GLU A 6 1.31 14.83 -2.54
CA GLU A 6 -0.11 15.15 -2.77
C GLU A 6 -0.60 14.64 -4.12
N GLU A 7 0.21 14.79 -5.17
CA GLU A 7 -0.13 14.29 -6.50
C GLU A 7 -0.27 12.77 -6.50
N LYS A 8 0.67 12.08 -5.85
CA LYS A 8 0.62 10.61 -5.74
C LYS A 8 -0.65 10.15 -5.02
N GLN A 9 -0.98 10.81 -3.92
CA GLN A 9 -2.18 10.48 -3.14
C GLN A 9 -3.46 10.76 -3.92
N SER A 10 -3.52 11.88 -4.64
CA SER A 10 -4.66 12.23 -5.48
C SER A 10 -4.90 11.21 -6.59
N LEU A 11 -3.84 10.82 -7.29
CA LEU A 11 -3.93 9.82 -8.34
C LEU A 11 -4.38 8.47 -7.79
N ALA A 12 -3.94 8.12 -6.59
CA ALA A 12 -4.37 6.89 -5.93
C ALA A 12 -5.88 6.92 -5.66
N MET A 13 -6.41 8.06 -5.22
CA MET A 13 -7.85 8.17 -4.96
C MET A 13 -8.66 8.05 -6.24
N GLU A 14 -8.18 8.60 -7.34
CA GLU A 14 -8.82 8.44 -8.65
C GLU A 14 -8.83 6.97 -9.07
N GLY A 15 -7.73 6.27 -8.86
CA GLY A 15 -7.64 4.84 -9.18
C GLY A 15 -8.56 3.98 -8.31
N LEU A 16 -8.71 4.36 -7.04
CA LEU A 16 -9.63 3.66 -6.13
C LEU A 16 -11.06 3.79 -6.63
N ALA A 17 -11.46 4.99 -7.06
CA ALA A 17 -12.78 5.21 -7.63
C ALA A 17 -12.97 4.43 -8.93
N ALA A 18 -11.90 4.14 -9.66
CA ALA A 18 -11.93 3.36 -10.90
C ALA A 18 -11.91 1.85 -10.67
N GLY A 19 -11.85 1.39 -9.41
CA GLY A 19 -11.95 -0.03 -9.09
C GLY A 19 -10.65 -0.76 -8.88
N LYS A 20 -9.52 -0.08 -8.83
CA LYS A 20 -8.24 -0.72 -8.55
C LYS A 20 -8.12 -1.06 -7.06
N ASN A 21 -7.38 -2.12 -6.74
CA ASN A 21 -7.20 -2.50 -5.34
C ASN A 21 -6.10 -1.67 -4.67
N CYS A 22 -6.05 -1.70 -3.34
CA CYS A 22 -5.13 -0.85 -2.58
C CYS A 22 -3.66 -1.12 -2.87
N GLY A 23 -3.28 -2.38 -3.06
CA GLY A 23 -1.90 -2.71 -3.41
C GLY A 23 -1.51 -2.16 -4.77
N GLN A 24 -2.41 -2.26 -5.75
CA GLN A 24 -2.18 -1.71 -7.08
C GLN A 24 -1.93 -0.21 -7.03
N LEU A 25 -2.72 0.49 -6.22
CA LEU A 25 -2.63 1.95 -6.11
C LEU A 25 -1.32 2.42 -5.53
N VAL A 26 -0.81 1.72 -4.52
CA VAL A 26 0.49 2.07 -3.93
C VAL A 26 1.61 1.83 -4.94
N LEU A 27 1.59 0.71 -5.66
CA LEU A 27 2.59 0.43 -6.69
C LEU A 27 2.57 1.47 -7.81
N LEU A 28 1.39 1.82 -8.30
CA LEU A 28 1.25 2.81 -9.36
C LEU A 28 1.72 4.19 -8.93
N ALA A 29 1.53 4.53 -7.66
CA ALA A 29 2.00 5.81 -7.14
C ALA A 29 3.50 5.99 -7.30
N TYR A 30 4.26 4.90 -7.31
CA TYR A 30 5.71 4.92 -7.44
C TYR A 30 6.21 4.40 -8.78
N GLN A 31 5.34 4.37 -9.79
CA GLN A 31 5.70 3.86 -11.12
C GLN A 31 6.90 4.60 -11.71
N GLU A 32 6.95 5.92 -11.59
CA GLU A 32 8.07 6.71 -12.11
C GLU A 32 9.40 6.29 -11.48
N GLU A 33 9.40 6.21 -10.15
CA GLU A 33 10.61 5.87 -9.40
C GLU A 33 11.06 4.44 -9.68
N LEU A 34 10.10 3.53 -9.86
CA LEU A 34 10.41 2.14 -10.17
C LEU A 34 10.81 1.93 -11.63
N ASN A 35 10.38 2.83 -12.49
CA ASN A 35 10.65 2.76 -13.93
C ASN A 35 10.24 1.41 -14.54
N LEU A 36 9.01 0.99 -14.21
CA LEU A 36 8.45 -0.27 -14.70
C LEU A 36 7.13 0.00 -15.43
N PRO A 37 6.78 -0.85 -16.43
CA PRO A 37 5.53 -0.67 -17.15
C PRO A 37 4.33 -0.80 -16.21
N GLU A 38 3.29 0.01 -16.44
CA GLU A 38 2.07 -0.05 -15.67
C GLU A 38 1.46 -1.45 -15.66
N GLU A 39 1.43 -2.10 -16.82
CA GLU A 39 0.88 -3.45 -16.97
C GLU A 39 1.56 -4.45 -16.03
N LEU A 40 2.87 -4.36 -15.90
CA LEU A 40 3.62 -5.24 -15.00
C LEU A 40 3.23 -5.01 -13.55
N LEU A 41 3.16 -3.74 -13.14
CA LEU A 41 2.78 -3.38 -11.77
C LEU A 41 1.36 -3.84 -11.44
N LEU A 42 0.44 -3.66 -12.36
CA LEU A 42 -0.94 -4.11 -12.18
C LEU A 42 -1.03 -5.64 -12.08
N SER A 43 -0.24 -6.34 -12.90
CA SER A 43 -0.22 -7.81 -12.88
C SER A 43 0.35 -8.36 -11.57
N LEU A 44 1.43 -7.75 -11.09
CA LEU A 44 2.07 -8.16 -9.84
C LEU A 44 1.13 -8.03 -8.64
N SER A 45 0.30 -7.02 -8.66
CA SER A 45 -0.55 -6.68 -7.52
C SER A 45 -2.01 -7.08 -7.70
N ALA A 46 -2.37 -7.70 -8.83
CA ALA A 46 -3.74 -8.08 -9.10
C ALA A 46 -4.30 -9.06 -8.07
N GLY A 47 -3.43 -9.89 -7.48
CA GLY A 47 -3.84 -10.86 -6.47
C GLY A 47 -3.79 -10.36 -5.04
N ILE A 48 -3.43 -9.09 -4.84
CA ILE A 48 -3.42 -8.49 -3.50
C ILE A 48 -4.82 -7.99 -3.20
N ILE A 49 -5.67 -8.90 -2.80
CA ILE A 49 -7.06 -8.59 -2.51
C ILE A 49 -7.38 -9.04 -1.09
N GLU A 50 -8.61 -8.79 -0.70
CA GLU A 50 -9.09 -9.08 0.63
C GLU A 50 -9.18 -10.58 0.89
N ASP A 51 -8.07 -11.28 0.71
CA ASP A 51 -7.88 -12.65 1.15
C ASP A 51 -9.10 -13.54 0.86
N LEU A 52 -9.54 -13.51 -0.40
CA LEU A 52 -10.71 -14.26 -0.87
C LEU A 52 -11.98 -13.92 -0.08
N GLY A 53 -12.06 -12.71 0.44
CA GLY A 53 -13.23 -12.20 1.14
C GLY A 53 -13.22 -12.36 2.64
N THR A 54 -12.19 -13.01 3.21
CA THR A 54 -12.11 -13.18 4.67
C THR A 54 -11.56 -11.94 5.38
N LEU A 55 -10.79 -11.11 4.68
CA LEU A 55 -10.12 -9.93 5.21
C LEU A 55 -9.15 -10.22 6.35
N GLU A 56 -8.70 -11.46 6.47
CA GLU A 56 -7.77 -11.89 7.52
C GLU A 56 -6.31 -11.64 7.19
N GLY A 57 -6.00 -11.37 5.92
CA GLY A 57 -4.64 -11.06 5.50
C GLY A 57 -4.22 -9.64 5.84
N SER A 58 -2.94 -9.36 5.61
CA SER A 58 -2.41 -8.02 5.79
C SER A 58 -3.07 -7.03 4.84
N CYS A 59 -3.11 -5.76 5.25
CA CYS A 59 -3.65 -4.70 4.42
C CYS A 59 -2.92 -4.64 3.07
N GLY A 60 -3.69 -4.59 1.98
CA GLY A 60 -3.13 -4.55 0.64
C GLY A 60 -2.23 -3.33 0.40
N ALA A 61 -2.55 -2.20 1.01
CA ALA A 61 -1.72 -1.00 0.92
C ALA A 61 -0.33 -1.24 1.55
N LEU A 62 -0.28 -1.92 2.68
CA LEU A 62 0.98 -2.28 3.33
C LEU A 62 1.78 -3.26 2.48
N ILE A 63 1.11 -4.26 1.90
CA ILE A 63 1.78 -5.21 1.00
C ILE A 63 2.35 -4.49 -0.22
N GLY A 64 1.56 -3.60 -0.83
CA GLY A 64 2.00 -2.80 -1.96
C GLY A 64 3.21 -1.93 -1.60
N ALA A 65 3.18 -1.30 -0.44
CA ALA A 65 4.29 -0.49 0.04
C ALA A 65 5.55 -1.31 0.23
N ASN A 66 5.40 -2.52 0.76
CA ASN A 66 6.52 -3.42 0.95
C ASN A 66 7.14 -3.84 -0.38
N LEU A 67 6.33 -4.06 -1.40
CA LEU A 67 6.82 -4.37 -2.75
C LEU A 67 7.58 -3.20 -3.35
N VAL A 68 7.09 -1.98 -3.18
CA VAL A 68 7.80 -0.78 -3.64
C VAL A 68 9.16 -0.67 -2.96
N LEU A 69 9.16 -0.83 -1.64
CA LEU A 69 10.38 -0.76 -0.84
C LEU A 69 11.41 -1.78 -1.32
N ALA A 70 10.99 -3.02 -1.53
CA ALA A 70 11.87 -4.09 -1.96
C ALA A 70 12.44 -3.80 -3.35
N MET A 71 11.62 -3.31 -4.28
CA MET A 71 12.07 -3.02 -5.63
C MET A 71 13.02 -1.83 -5.69
N LYS A 72 12.82 -0.82 -4.84
CA LYS A 72 13.71 0.35 -4.76
C LYS A 72 15.06 -0.02 -4.15
N ASN A 73 15.10 -1.05 -3.34
CA ASN A 73 16.30 -1.44 -2.57
C ASN A 73 16.86 -2.79 -3.00
N ARG A 74 16.73 -3.14 -4.27
CA ARG A 74 17.24 -4.41 -4.78
C ARG A 74 18.73 -4.56 -4.48
N GLY A 75 19.08 -5.70 -3.93
CA GLY A 75 20.47 -5.99 -3.59
C GLY A 75 20.94 -5.37 -2.27
N ASN A 76 20.11 -4.59 -1.60
CA ASN A 76 20.45 -4.00 -0.32
C ASN A 76 20.19 -5.01 0.80
N PRO A 77 21.23 -5.43 1.55
CA PRO A 77 21.04 -6.41 2.64
C PRO A 77 20.18 -5.87 3.79
N MET A 78 19.96 -4.56 3.85
CA MET A 78 19.15 -3.93 4.91
C MET A 78 17.67 -3.88 4.60
N VAL A 79 17.23 -4.44 3.47
CA VAL A 79 15.82 -4.35 3.05
C VAL A 79 14.88 -4.94 4.09
N GLN A 80 15.25 -6.02 4.77
CA GLN A 80 14.40 -6.61 5.81
C GLN A 80 14.23 -5.70 7.02
N VAL A 81 15.28 -4.98 7.39
CA VAL A 81 15.23 -4.03 8.50
C VAL A 81 14.31 -2.86 8.12
N GLU A 82 14.45 -2.36 6.90
CA GLU A 82 13.61 -1.28 6.40
C GLU A 82 12.15 -1.71 6.30
N ALA A 83 11.90 -2.95 5.89
CA ALA A 83 10.54 -3.49 5.82
C ALA A 83 9.92 -3.61 7.21
N ALA A 84 10.70 -4.00 8.21
CA ALA A 84 10.23 -4.06 9.60
C ALA A 84 9.85 -2.68 10.11
N HIS A 85 10.65 -1.66 9.79
CA HIS A 85 10.34 -0.28 10.16
C HIS A 85 9.08 0.23 9.46
N LEU A 86 8.93 -0.09 8.18
CA LEU A 86 7.72 0.26 7.43
C LEU A 86 6.48 -0.34 8.09
N PHE A 87 6.56 -1.61 8.45
CA PHE A 87 5.46 -2.31 9.12
C PHE A 87 5.11 -1.62 10.44
N GLN A 88 6.09 -1.33 11.28
CA GLN A 88 5.89 -0.68 12.57
C GLN A 88 5.28 0.70 12.42
N ASP A 89 5.80 1.49 11.48
CA ASP A 89 5.29 2.84 11.24
C ASP A 89 3.85 2.81 10.72
N PHE A 90 3.54 1.85 9.86
CA PHE A 90 2.18 1.68 9.36
C PHE A 90 1.21 1.35 10.49
N VAL A 91 1.59 0.42 11.37
CA VAL A 91 0.75 0.05 12.52
C VAL A 91 0.55 1.25 13.46
N GLU A 92 1.60 2.03 13.69
CA GLU A 92 1.49 3.24 14.52
C GLU A 92 0.51 4.25 13.93
N ARG A 93 0.56 4.45 12.61
CA ARG A 93 -0.30 5.44 11.96
C ARG A 93 -1.73 4.97 11.75
N CYS A 94 -1.91 3.70 11.42
CA CYS A 94 -3.21 3.17 11.04
C CYS A 94 -3.89 2.37 12.13
N GLY A 95 -3.14 1.89 13.12
CA GLY A 95 -3.68 1.17 14.27
C GLY A 95 -3.57 -0.34 14.19
N ALA A 96 -3.36 -0.90 13.01
CA ALA A 96 -3.24 -2.34 12.80
C ALA A 96 -2.63 -2.63 11.44
N SER A 97 -2.36 -3.89 11.15
CA SER A 97 -1.84 -4.35 9.86
C SER A 97 -2.81 -5.29 9.14
N ILE A 98 -3.73 -5.89 9.85
CA ILE A 98 -4.68 -6.86 9.31
C ILE A 98 -5.90 -6.13 8.76
N CYS A 99 -6.27 -6.45 7.53
CA CYS A 99 -7.33 -5.76 6.81
C CYS A 99 -8.64 -5.68 7.61
N LYS A 100 -9.09 -6.79 8.18
CA LYS A 100 -10.34 -6.80 8.91
C LYS A 100 -10.31 -5.93 10.17
N ASP A 101 -9.15 -5.86 10.83
CA ASP A 101 -8.97 -5.00 12.00
C ASP A 101 -9.02 -3.52 11.62
N LEU A 102 -8.36 -3.17 10.51
CA LEU A 102 -8.37 -1.80 10.01
C LEU A 102 -9.77 -1.37 9.59
N ARG A 103 -10.53 -2.25 8.97
CA ARG A 103 -11.90 -1.97 8.56
C ARG A 103 -12.89 -1.97 9.71
N GLY A 104 -12.48 -2.46 10.88
CA GLY A 104 -13.34 -2.50 12.05
C GLY A 104 -14.48 -3.51 11.96
N ILE A 105 -14.26 -4.63 11.28
CA ILE A 105 -15.27 -5.67 11.16
C ILE A 105 -15.64 -6.17 12.54
N GLY A 106 -16.93 -6.11 12.84
CA GLY A 106 -17.44 -6.48 14.17
C GLY A 106 -17.29 -5.39 15.23
N LYS A 107 -16.87 -4.19 14.83
CA LYS A 107 -16.70 -3.02 15.71
C LYS A 107 -17.48 -1.84 15.17
N GLU A 108 -17.69 -0.82 16.00
CA GLU A 108 -18.47 0.35 15.61
C GLU A 108 -17.84 1.18 14.50
N LYS A 109 -16.51 1.28 14.49
CA LYS A 109 -15.80 2.15 13.55
C LYS A 109 -14.57 1.46 13.02
N PRO A 110 -14.18 1.76 11.75
CA PRO A 110 -12.88 1.34 11.26
C PRO A 110 -11.78 2.07 12.02
N LEU A 111 -10.64 1.41 12.20
CA LEU A 111 -9.44 2.05 12.75
C LEU A 111 -8.85 3.01 11.73
N CYS A 112 -8.88 2.61 10.46
CA CYS A 112 -8.31 3.39 9.37
C CYS A 112 -9.07 3.02 8.10
N SER A 113 -9.59 3.98 7.38
CA SER A 113 -10.29 3.71 6.13
C SER A 113 -9.31 3.20 5.07
N CYS A 114 -9.82 2.49 4.06
CA CYS A 114 -8.98 2.06 2.94
C CYS A 114 -8.29 3.24 2.29
N GLU A 115 -9.00 4.35 2.11
CA GLU A 115 -8.43 5.58 1.56
C GLU A 115 -7.24 6.06 2.39
N ASP A 116 -7.41 6.12 3.70
CA ASP A 116 -6.36 6.59 4.60
C ASP A 116 -5.20 5.61 4.66
N CYS A 117 -5.47 4.31 4.64
CA CYS A 117 -4.41 3.30 4.59
C CYS A 117 -3.54 3.47 3.34
N ILE A 118 -4.16 3.72 2.19
CA ILE A 118 -3.45 3.95 0.94
C ILE A 118 -2.60 5.21 1.04
N LYS A 119 -3.18 6.30 1.52
CA LYS A 119 -2.48 7.57 1.66
C LYS A 119 -1.30 7.47 2.62
N GLU A 120 -1.49 6.78 3.75
CA GLU A 120 -0.42 6.61 4.73
C GLU A 120 0.70 5.72 4.19
N ALA A 121 0.36 4.65 3.47
CA ALA A 121 1.36 3.78 2.86
C ALA A 121 2.21 4.56 1.86
N ILE A 122 1.57 5.38 1.02
CA ILE A 122 2.29 6.22 0.06
C ILE A 122 3.19 7.22 0.78
N ALA A 123 2.69 7.84 1.85
CA ALA A 123 3.45 8.82 2.63
C ALA A 123 4.68 8.21 3.30
N LEU A 124 4.58 6.99 3.80
CA LEU A 124 5.68 6.31 4.47
C LEU A 124 6.84 5.99 3.51
N LEU A 125 6.56 5.83 2.23
CA LEU A 125 7.57 5.55 1.22
C LEU A 125 8.19 6.82 0.65
N TYR A 126 7.52 7.95 0.79
CA TYR A 126 7.93 9.21 0.21
C TYR A 126 9.13 9.83 0.92
#